data_0c916ebea073d7b0d7d17762ff31d011
#
_entry.id   0c916ebea073d7b0d7d17762ff31d011
#
_cell.length_a   1.000
_cell.length_b   1.000
_cell.length_c   1.000
_cell.angle_alpha   90.00
_cell.angle_beta   90.00
_cell.angle_gamma   90.00
#
_symmetry.space_group_name_H-M   'P 1'
#
loop_
_entity.id
_entity.type
_entity.pdbx_description
1 polymer ?
#
loop_
_entity_poly.entity_id
_entity_poly.type
_entity_poly.pdbx_seq_one_letter_code
_entity_poly.pdbx_strand_id
1 'polypeptide(L)'
;MDRARLERSRAWLREELDRCTAFWLEHGMDPVNGGVYTCLDRKGEVYSTDKSVWMQGRCGWIFAHLCHVYGVRQEWLDASRSCLDFMEKYCINRAAGDRMYFTVTAEGKPLRQRRYCFSEAFYALANAEYYGVTGDAACLERARRAYDLYWDLNHGMADPTGLGPKTIPETRSGRSFGGPMIILNVTGVLLRVDPERKDLYEDRAQQCVDEIFKYHVKPELKCVLENVDPDGTPRLYHTEGRTVNPGHDIEGAWFLLEHAGRTGDKELVAKAAQIFDWAIDAGWDQEYGGLLYFTDCLGKPPEAYEHDMKLWWPHNEILIASSMLYRDTGDEKYLDWFWKTEDYCREHFADPAYGEWYGYLRRDGKPTMPSTKGSTFKGPFHVPRSLIMAGQVLGEVLAAE
;
A
#
# COMPACT_ATOMS: atom_id res chain seq x y z
N MET A 1 -23.16 10.88 -15.99
CA MET A 1 -22.86 10.24 -14.67
C MET A 1 -24.13 9.77 -13.97
N ASP A 2 -24.17 8.59 -13.33
CA ASP A 2 -25.30 8.10 -12.51
C ASP A 2 -25.10 8.51 -11.04
N ARG A 3 -25.64 9.67 -10.65
CA ARG A 3 -25.57 10.19 -9.28
C ARG A 3 -26.10 9.21 -8.24
N ALA A 4 -27.25 8.57 -8.52
CA ALA A 4 -27.83 7.62 -7.57
C ALA A 4 -26.94 6.38 -7.36
N ARG A 5 -26.21 5.93 -8.39
CA ARG A 5 -25.21 4.86 -8.26
C ARG A 5 -24.02 5.29 -7.43
N LEU A 6 -23.50 6.53 -7.62
CA LEU A 6 -22.41 7.08 -6.79
C LEU A 6 -22.79 7.17 -5.32
N GLU A 7 -23.99 7.62 -5.00
CA GLU A 7 -24.49 7.68 -3.63
C GLU A 7 -24.58 6.27 -3.01
N ARG A 8 -25.06 5.27 -3.75
CA ARG A 8 -25.07 3.86 -3.30
C ARG A 8 -23.68 3.30 -3.11
N SER A 9 -22.74 3.58 -4.03
CA SER A 9 -21.34 3.17 -3.90
C SER A 9 -20.72 3.77 -2.63
N ARG A 10 -20.89 5.07 -2.41
CA ARG A 10 -20.38 5.75 -1.21
C ARG A 10 -20.95 5.19 0.09
N ALA A 11 -22.23 4.85 0.10
CA ALA A 11 -22.89 4.23 1.27
C ALA A 11 -22.28 2.84 1.55
N TRP A 12 -22.07 2.03 0.52
CA TRP A 12 -21.44 0.72 0.67
C TRP A 12 -19.99 0.80 1.15
N LEU A 13 -19.19 1.70 0.58
CA LEU A 13 -17.81 1.91 1.04
C LEU A 13 -17.78 2.22 2.54
N ARG A 14 -18.74 3.02 3.02
CA ARG A 14 -18.83 3.37 4.43
C ARG A 14 -19.24 2.16 5.29
N GLU A 15 -20.22 1.39 4.86
CA GLU A 15 -20.65 0.18 5.57
C GLU A 15 -19.53 -0.85 5.68
N GLU A 16 -18.79 -1.10 4.58
CA GLU A 16 -17.66 -2.01 4.58
C GLU A 16 -16.50 -1.50 5.44
N LEU A 17 -16.27 -0.19 5.48
CA LEU A 17 -15.26 0.40 6.37
C LEU A 17 -15.61 0.13 7.85
N ASP A 18 -16.86 0.33 8.23
CA ASP A 18 -17.31 0.10 9.61
C ASP A 18 -17.17 -1.39 9.97
N ARG A 19 -17.50 -2.31 9.06
CA ARG A 19 -17.32 -3.77 9.23
C ARG A 19 -15.85 -4.17 9.34
N CYS A 20 -15.01 -3.64 8.46
CA CYS A 20 -13.58 -3.92 8.43
C CYS A 20 -12.90 -3.44 9.73
N THR A 21 -13.17 -2.22 10.14
CA THR A 21 -12.57 -1.64 11.36
C THR A 21 -13.04 -2.37 12.62
N ALA A 22 -14.33 -2.72 12.72
CA ALA A 22 -14.84 -3.52 13.82
C ALA A 22 -14.16 -4.89 13.93
N PHE A 23 -13.99 -5.58 12.81
CA PHE A 23 -13.29 -6.88 12.76
C PHE A 23 -11.88 -6.80 13.34
N TRP A 24 -11.09 -5.80 12.92
CA TRP A 24 -9.71 -5.65 13.38
C TRP A 24 -9.61 -5.22 14.85
N LEU A 25 -10.52 -4.38 15.33
CA LEU A 25 -10.56 -4.01 16.75
C LEU A 25 -10.92 -5.19 17.65
N GLU A 26 -11.86 -6.03 17.21
CA GLU A 26 -12.34 -7.19 17.98
C GLU A 26 -11.33 -8.34 17.99
N HIS A 27 -10.75 -8.66 16.81
CA HIS A 27 -9.98 -9.90 16.64
C HIS A 27 -8.47 -9.68 16.51
N GLY A 28 -8.04 -8.49 16.04
CA GLY A 28 -6.64 -8.25 15.71
C GLY A 28 -5.80 -7.74 16.86
N MET A 29 -6.35 -6.92 17.75
CA MET A 29 -5.53 -6.28 18.79
C MET A 29 -5.05 -7.27 19.83
N ASP A 30 -3.73 -7.23 20.18
CA ASP A 30 -3.15 -8.04 21.23
C ASP A 30 -3.28 -7.36 22.60
N PRO A 31 -4.15 -7.83 23.48
CA PRO A 31 -4.37 -7.17 24.78
C PRO A 31 -3.25 -7.47 25.80
N VAL A 32 -2.35 -8.41 25.52
CA VAL A 32 -1.32 -8.86 26.45
C VAL A 32 0.02 -8.17 26.19
N ASN A 33 0.47 -8.17 24.93
CA ASN A 33 1.79 -7.66 24.57
C ASN A 33 1.72 -6.33 23.83
N GLY A 34 0.52 -5.91 23.39
CA GLY A 34 0.32 -4.75 22.52
C GLY A 34 0.55 -5.05 21.05
N GLY A 35 0.22 -4.08 20.19
CA GLY A 35 0.25 -4.25 18.75
C GLY A 35 -0.89 -5.08 18.19
N VAL A 36 -0.73 -5.61 16.99
CA VAL A 36 -1.78 -6.33 16.26
C VAL A 36 -1.32 -7.70 15.81
N TYR A 37 -2.18 -8.71 15.96
CA TYR A 37 -2.10 -9.99 15.25
C TYR A 37 -2.73 -9.84 13.87
N THR A 38 -2.05 -10.28 12.82
CA THR A 38 -2.62 -10.21 11.46
C THR A 38 -2.86 -11.58 10.84
N CYS A 39 -2.29 -12.63 11.40
CA CYS A 39 -2.57 -14.00 10.96
C CYS A 39 -3.91 -14.48 11.53
N LEU A 40 -5.01 -14.01 10.90
CA LEU A 40 -6.38 -14.30 11.31
C LEU A 40 -7.10 -15.15 10.25
N ASP A 41 -7.80 -16.17 10.70
CA ASP A 41 -8.64 -16.99 9.84
C ASP A 41 -9.93 -16.24 9.42
N ARG A 42 -10.83 -16.90 8.74
CA ARG A 42 -12.08 -16.30 8.27
C ARG A 42 -12.94 -15.74 9.40
N LYS A 43 -12.88 -16.33 10.58
CA LYS A 43 -13.71 -15.94 11.76
C LYS A 43 -13.01 -14.96 12.68
N GLY A 44 -11.74 -14.66 12.42
CA GLY A 44 -10.91 -13.80 13.28
C GLY A 44 -10.12 -14.59 14.33
N GLU A 45 -10.06 -15.93 14.26
CA GLU A 45 -9.22 -16.71 15.16
C GLU A 45 -7.74 -16.58 14.75
N VAL A 46 -6.87 -16.35 15.74
CA VAL A 46 -5.42 -16.21 15.50
C VAL A 46 -4.83 -17.58 15.19
N TYR A 47 -4.32 -17.77 13.98
CA TYR A 47 -3.65 -19.02 13.57
C TYR A 47 -2.11 -18.96 13.67
N SER A 48 -1.53 -17.76 13.82
CA SER A 48 -0.11 -17.53 14.13
C SER A 48 0.05 -16.26 14.95
N THR A 49 0.87 -16.33 16.00
CA THR A 49 1.13 -15.21 16.92
C THR A 49 2.34 -14.37 16.52
N ASP A 50 3.10 -14.77 15.50
CA ASP A 50 4.20 -13.97 14.97
C ASP A 50 3.68 -12.66 14.38
N LYS A 51 4.35 -11.56 14.69
CA LYS A 51 3.95 -10.22 14.29
C LYS A 51 4.81 -9.69 13.16
N SER A 52 4.17 -9.32 12.06
CA SER A 52 4.80 -8.59 10.97
C SER A 52 4.95 -7.12 11.34
N VAL A 53 6.17 -6.60 11.31
CA VAL A 53 6.45 -5.19 11.63
C VAL A 53 5.80 -4.25 10.61
N TRP A 54 5.73 -4.65 9.34
CA TRP A 54 4.98 -3.90 8.32
C TRP A 54 3.52 -3.71 8.73
N MET A 55 2.90 -4.76 9.25
CA MET A 55 1.49 -4.71 9.64
C MET A 55 1.27 -3.92 10.93
N GLN A 56 2.25 -3.88 11.84
CA GLN A 56 2.18 -2.97 12.99
C GLN A 56 2.12 -1.51 12.53
N GLY A 57 3.03 -1.11 11.62
CA GLY A 57 3.04 0.24 11.07
C GLY A 57 1.78 0.57 10.28
N ARG A 58 1.33 -0.35 9.43
CA ARG A 58 0.11 -0.19 8.64
C ARG A 58 -1.15 -0.07 9.50
N CYS A 59 -1.27 -0.90 10.55
CA CYS A 59 -2.35 -0.82 11.53
C CYS A 59 -2.31 0.50 12.32
N GLY A 60 -1.12 0.89 12.81
CA GLY A 60 -0.95 2.16 13.49
C GLY A 60 -1.36 3.35 12.63
N TRP A 61 -0.98 3.34 11.36
CA TRP A 61 -1.35 4.37 10.41
C TRP A 61 -2.86 4.45 10.19
N ILE A 62 -3.52 3.33 9.90
CA ILE A 62 -4.94 3.35 9.51
C ILE A 62 -5.84 3.84 10.64
N PHE A 63 -5.57 3.42 11.89
CA PHE A 63 -6.38 3.86 13.02
C PHE A 63 -6.14 5.33 13.38
N ALA A 64 -4.92 5.85 13.21
CA ALA A 64 -4.67 7.29 13.28
C ALA A 64 -5.36 8.05 12.14
N HIS A 65 -5.33 7.51 10.92
CA HIS A 65 -5.97 8.11 9.74
C HIS A 65 -7.49 8.16 9.86
N LEU A 66 -8.11 7.15 10.44
CA LEU A 66 -9.54 7.18 10.78
C LEU A 66 -9.86 8.33 11.74
N CYS A 67 -9.02 8.56 12.75
CA CYS A 67 -9.18 9.72 13.65
C CYS A 67 -9.01 11.05 12.89
N HIS A 68 -8.08 11.11 11.97
CA HIS A 68 -7.86 12.31 11.14
C HIS A 68 -9.07 12.64 10.28
N VAL A 69 -9.67 11.63 9.62
CA VAL A 69 -10.75 11.83 8.63
C VAL A 69 -12.12 11.98 9.30
N TYR A 70 -12.41 11.17 10.31
CA TYR A 70 -13.75 11.09 10.91
C TYR A 70 -13.87 11.66 12.33
N GLY A 71 -12.79 12.25 12.83
CA GLY A 71 -12.72 12.73 14.22
C GLY A 71 -12.20 11.66 15.18
N VAL A 72 -11.62 12.13 16.27
CA VAL A 72 -10.97 11.28 17.27
C VAL A 72 -11.98 10.37 17.96
N ARG A 73 -11.75 9.05 17.88
CA ARG A 73 -12.37 8.03 18.71
C ARG A 73 -11.29 7.36 19.54
N GLN A 74 -11.51 7.26 20.84
CA GLN A 74 -10.50 6.75 21.77
C GLN A 74 -10.04 5.34 21.41
N GLU A 75 -10.95 4.46 21.03
CA GLU A 75 -10.65 3.08 20.60
C GLU A 75 -9.69 3.01 19.40
N TRP A 76 -9.84 3.92 18.43
CA TRP A 76 -8.94 4.00 17.27
C TRP A 76 -7.57 4.55 17.67
N LEU A 77 -7.58 5.59 18.50
CA LEU A 77 -6.34 6.20 18.99
C LEU A 77 -5.52 5.22 19.83
N ASP A 78 -6.19 4.42 20.69
CA ASP A 78 -5.57 3.39 21.52
C ASP A 78 -5.00 2.26 20.65
N ALA A 79 -5.71 1.82 19.61
CA ALA A 79 -5.23 0.81 18.67
C ALA A 79 -3.97 1.29 17.93
N SER A 80 -3.97 2.54 17.44
CA SER A 80 -2.80 3.15 16.82
C SER A 80 -1.63 3.22 17.79
N ARG A 81 -1.85 3.76 19.00
CA ARG A 81 -0.82 3.88 20.04
C ARG A 81 -0.23 2.53 20.42
N SER A 82 -1.07 1.51 20.58
CA SER A 82 -0.61 0.15 20.91
C SER A 82 0.38 -0.40 19.87
N CYS A 83 0.12 -0.18 18.57
CA CYS A 83 1.04 -0.58 17.51
C CYS A 83 2.34 0.24 17.53
N LEU A 84 2.27 1.56 17.74
CA LEU A 84 3.44 2.42 17.82
C LEU A 84 4.35 2.07 19.00
N ASP A 85 3.77 1.87 20.18
CA ASP A 85 4.51 1.52 21.40
C ASP A 85 5.16 0.13 21.27
N PHE A 86 4.44 -0.83 20.66
CA PHE A 86 5.00 -2.15 20.38
C PHE A 86 6.20 -2.06 19.43
N MET A 87 6.10 -1.30 18.34
CA MET A 87 7.19 -1.12 17.39
C MET A 87 8.40 -0.44 18.03
N GLU A 88 8.19 0.64 18.76
CA GLU A 88 9.27 1.38 19.43
C GLU A 88 10.03 0.49 20.43
N LYS A 89 9.30 -0.33 21.17
CA LYS A 89 9.89 -1.16 22.23
C LYS A 89 10.60 -2.40 21.69
N TYR A 90 10.08 -3.02 20.62
CA TYR A 90 10.49 -4.37 20.24
C TYR A 90 11.00 -4.53 18.81
N CYS A 91 10.63 -3.62 17.90
CA CYS A 91 10.84 -3.87 16.48
C CYS A 91 12.09 -3.20 15.89
N ILE A 92 12.85 -2.46 16.70
CA ILE A 92 14.03 -1.71 16.26
C ILE A 92 15.31 -2.41 16.74
N ASN A 93 16.20 -2.73 15.80
CA ASN A 93 17.53 -3.24 16.09
C ASN A 93 18.51 -2.07 16.36
N ARG A 94 18.57 -1.63 17.60
CA ARG A 94 19.41 -0.51 18.03
C ARG A 94 20.91 -0.76 17.81
N ALA A 95 21.33 -2.03 17.82
CA ALA A 95 22.72 -2.41 17.59
C ALA A 95 23.13 -2.34 16.11
N ALA A 96 22.16 -2.26 15.20
CA ALA A 96 22.39 -2.21 13.76
C ALA A 96 21.81 -0.91 13.13
N GLY A 97 22.14 0.24 13.71
CA GLY A 97 21.79 1.55 13.16
C GLY A 97 20.28 1.80 13.07
N ASP A 98 19.54 1.35 14.06
CA ASP A 98 18.08 1.49 14.15
C ASP A 98 17.29 0.83 13.01
N ARG A 99 17.91 -0.14 12.27
CA ARG A 99 17.17 -0.96 11.29
C ARG A 99 16.06 -1.71 11.99
N MET A 100 14.93 -1.84 11.32
CA MET A 100 13.78 -2.54 11.88
C MET A 100 13.75 -4.01 11.47
N TYR A 101 13.25 -4.88 12.37
CA TYR A 101 12.97 -6.27 12.05
C TYR A 101 11.80 -6.37 11.05
N PHE A 102 11.75 -7.49 10.33
CA PHE A 102 10.59 -7.82 9.50
C PHE A 102 9.51 -8.53 10.28
N THR A 103 9.90 -9.51 11.13
CA THR A 103 8.98 -10.24 12.01
C THR A 103 9.58 -10.42 13.40
N VAL A 104 8.71 -10.43 14.39
CA VAL A 104 9.01 -10.68 15.80
C VAL A 104 7.97 -11.64 16.40
N THR A 105 8.28 -12.29 17.55
CA THR A 105 7.28 -13.06 18.29
C THR A 105 6.20 -12.15 18.89
N ALA A 106 5.15 -12.74 19.45
CA ALA A 106 4.12 -12.00 20.19
C ALA A 106 4.71 -11.10 21.28
N GLU A 107 5.73 -11.58 22.00
CA GLU A 107 6.42 -10.88 23.08
C GLU A 107 7.53 -9.91 22.59
N GLY A 108 7.71 -9.82 21.28
CA GLY A 108 8.67 -8.89 20.67
C GLY A 108 10.09 -9.43 20.50
N LYS A 109 10.32 -10.76 20.62
CA LYS A 109 11.64 -11.34 20.33
C LYS A 109 11.87 -11.36 18.82
N PRO A 110 13.06 -10.94 18.34
CA PRO A 110 13.38 -10.94 16.92
C PRO A 110 13.31 -12.33 16.29
N LEU A 111 12.64 -12.44 15.14
CA LEU A 111 12.57 -13.67 14.33
C LEU A 111 13.29 -13.49 12.99
N ARG A 112 13.05 -12.37 12.31
CA ARG A 112 13.59 -12.12 10.98
C ARG A 112 14.01 -10.67 10.83
N GLN A 113 15.28 -10.45 10.48
CA GLN A 113 15.84 -9.10 10.39
C GLN A 113 15.32 -8.35 9.17
N ARG A 114 15.29 -8.97 7.99
CA ARG A 114 15.06 -8.24 6.75
C ARG A 114 14.13 -8.94 5.77
N ARG A 115 13.23 -8.13 5.22
CA ARG A 115 12.62 -8.37 3.92
C ARG A 115 12.67 -7.10 3.06
N TYR A 116 13.45 -6.30 2.87
CA TYR A 116 13.55 -4.92 2.36
C TYR A 116 13.65 -3.92 3.53
N CYS A 117 13.42 -2.64 3.28
CA CYS A 117 13.41 -1.58 4.29
C CYS A 117 12.02 -0.95 4.49
N PHE A 118 10.95 -1.67 4.14
CA PHE A 118 9.59 -1.15 4.28
C PHE A 118 9.08 -1.10 5.72
N SER A 119 9.73 -1.79 6.66
CA SER A 119 9.42 -1.64 8.09
C SER A 119 9.66 -0.21 8.55
N GLU A 120 10.77 0.38 8.14
CA GLU A 120 11.14 1.78 8.40
C GLU A 120 10.12 2.74 7.77
N ALA A 121 9.70 2.48 6.53
CA ALA A 121 8.70 3.28 5.83
C ALA A 121 7.36 3.30 6.57
N PHE A 122 6.83 2.14 6.95
CA PHE A 122 5.54 2.07 7.64
C PHE A 122 5.60 2.57 9.09
N TYR A 123 6.75 2.45 9.74
CA TYR A 123 6.97 3.07 11.05
C TYR A 123 6.97 4.60 10.94
N ALA A 124 7.65 5.16 9.92
CA ALA A 124 7.63 6.60 9.66
C ALA A 124 6.20 7.08 9.35
N LEU A 125 5.49 6.36 8.47
CA LEU A 125 4.13 6.66 8.07
C LEU A 125 3.17 6.72 9.27
N ALA A 126 3.20 5.70 10.14
CA ALA A 126 2.32 5.61 11.30
C ALA A 126 2.62 6.70 12.35
N ASN A 127 3.89 6.96 12.63
CA ASN A 127 4.28 8.02 13.56
C ASN A 127 3.92 9.42 13.03
N ALA A 128 4.08 9.68 11.73
CA ALA A 128 3.69 10.94 11.10
C ALA A 128 2.18 11.18 11.20
N GLU A 129 1.36 10.17 10.88
CA GLU A 129 -0.09 10.28 10.96
C GLU A 129 -0.57 10.48 12.40
N TYR A 130 -0.01 9.71 13.35
CA TYR A 130 -0.34 9.86 14.77
C TYR A 130 0.01 11.25 15.31
N TYR A 131 1.18 11.79 14.92
CA TYR A 131 1.53 13.18 15.22
C TYR A 131 0.52 14.17 14.67
N GLY A 132 0.09 14.00 13.42
CA GLY A 132 -0.91 14.87 12.78
C GLY A 132 -2.24 14.93 13.53
N VAL A 133 -2.60 13.88 14.27
CA VAL A 133 -3.82 13.82 15.09
C VAL A 133 -3.61 14.35 16.50
N THR A 134 -2.45 14.04 17.11
CA THR A 134 -2.24 14.25 18.56
C THR A 134 -1.31 15.41 18.92
N GLY A 135 -0.43 15.82 17.98
CA GLY A 135 0.64 16.77 18.25
C GLY A 135 1.80 16.18 19.06
N ASP A 136 1.89 14.85 19.24
CA ASP A 136 2.97 14.19 19.99
C ASP A 136 4.31 14.35 19.26
N ALA A 137 5.11 15.33 19.69
CA ALA A 137 6.39 15.67 19.08
C ALA A 137 7.38 14.48 19.03
N ALA A 138 7.32 13.54 19.97
CA ALA A 138 8.17 12.36 19.93
C ALA A 138 7.85 11.47 18.72
N CYS A 139 6.57 11.40 18.31
CA CYS A 139 6.19 10.69 17.11
C CYS A 139 6.71 11.37 15.83
N LEU A 140 6.70 12.71 15.75
CA LEU A 140 7.30 13.42 14.62
C LEU A 140 8.80 13.13 14.50
N GLU A 141 9.53 13.18 15.60
CA GLU A 141 10.98 12.88 15.61
C GLU A 141 11.27 11.43 15.18
N ARG A 142 10.43 10.47 15.60
CA ARG A 142 10.54 9.08 15.16
C ARG A 142 10.28 8.96 13.67
N ALA A 143 9.25 9.64 13.16
CA ALA A 143 8.90 9.66 11.75
C ALA A 143 10.04 10.22 10.89
N ARG A 144 10.63 11.37 11.29
CA ARG A 144 11.74 12.01 10.61
C ARG A 144 12.96 11.07 10.52
N ARG A 145 13.38 10.48 11.64
CA ARG A 145 14.53 9.56 11.68
C ARG A 145 14.33 8.32 10.80
N ALA A 146 13.17 7.69 10.91
CA ALA A 146 12.87 6.49 10.13
C ALA A 146 12.75 6.80 8.64
N TYR A 147 12.17 7.94 8.27
CA TYR A 147 12.10 8.40 6.90
C TYR A 147 13.47 8.71 6.30
N ASP A 148 14.34 9.40 7.04
CA ASP A 148 15.70 9.66 6.60
C ASP A 148 16.50 8.37 6.42
N LEU A 149 16.43 7.44 7.37
CA LEU A 149 17.03 6.11 7.23
C LEU A 149 16.49 5.35 6.02
N TYR A 150 15.18 5.39 5.79
CA TYR A 150 14.55 4.74 4.63
C TYR A 150 15.02 5.37 3.32
N TRP A 151 15.13 6.69 3.28
CA TRP A 151 15.68 7.42 2.13
C TRP A 151 17.12 6.98 1.85
N ASP A 152 17.99 7.05 2.85
CA ASP A 152 19.43 6.75 2.71
C ASP A 152 19.65 5.29 2.24
N LEU A 153 18.92 4.33 2.79
CA LEU A 153 18.98 2.91 2.38
C LEU A 153 18.60 2.69 0.91
N ASN A 154 17.70 3.48 0.36
CA ASN A 154 17.32 3.41 -1.05
C ASN A 154 18.30 4.18 -1.96
N HIS A 155 19.13 5.08 -1.41
CA HIS A 155 20.04 5.94 -2.15
C HIS A 155 21.53 5.67 -1.87
N GLY A 156 21.86 4.41 -1.60
CA GLY A 156 23.24 3.94 -1.60
C GLY A 156 23.90 3.78 -0.24
N MET A 157 23.18 4.01 0.86
CA MET A 157 23.69 3.69 2.19
C MET A 157 23.85 2.17 2.33
N ALA A 158 25.02 1.73 2.82
CA ALA A 158 25.24 0.33 3.18
C ALA A 158 24.32 -0.07 4.36
N ASP A 159 23.71 -1.27 4.25
CA ASP A 159 22.82 -1.77 5.29
C ASP A 159 23.60 -2.00 6.61
N PRO A 160 23.29 -1.26 7.69
CA PRO A 160 24.00 -1.37 8.97
C PRO A 160 23.89 -2.76 9.63
N THR A 161 22.96 -3.60 9.18
CA THR A 161 22.86 -4.99 9.67
C THR A 161 23.98 -5.89 9.16
N GLY A 162 24.76 -5.43 8.18
CA GLY A 162 25.76 -6.23 7.49
C GLY A 162 25.18 -7.30 6.54
N LEU A 163 23.86 -7.33 6.37
CA LEU A 163 23.22 -8.20 5.39
C LEU A 163 23.42 -7.63 3.98
N GLY A 164 24.15 -8.32 3.16
CA GLY A 164 24.38 -7.97 1.75
C GLY A 164 23.07 -7.99 0.91
N PRO A 165 23.14 -7.57 -0.36
CA PRO A 165 22.01 -7.66 -1.28
C PRO A 165 21.55 -9.12 -1.46
N LYS A 166 20.30 -9.31 -1.94
CA LYS A 166 19.77 -10.66 -2.21
C LYS A 166 20.38 -11.32 -3.43
N THR A 167 20.89 -10.53 -4.36
CA THR A 167 21.53 -10.98 -5.60
C THR A 167 23.00 -10.61 -5.57
N ILE A 168 23.81 -11.27 -6.38
CA ILE A 168 25.23 -10.95 -6.55
C ILE A 168 25.32 -9.67 -7.40
N PRO A 169 25.84 -8.55 -6.87
CA PRO A 169 25.81 -7.25 -7.57
C PRO A 169 26.58 -7.26 -8.90
N GLU A 170 27.65 -8.05 -8.98
CA GLU A 170 28.49 -8.15 -10.17
C GLU A 170 27.77 -8.78 -11.36
N THR A 171 26.73 -9.59 -11.08
CA THR A 171 25.95 -10.29 -12.11
C THR A 171 24.51 -9.84 -12.20
N ARG A 172 23.94 -9.35 -11.09
CA ARG A 172 22.52 -9.01 -11.00
C ARG A 172 22.29 -7.85 -10.02
N SER A 173 22.87 -6.70 -10.29
CA SER A 173 22.44 -5.47 -9.62
C SER A 173 21.21 -4.90 -10.32
N GLY A 174 20.47 -4.00 -9.65
CA GLY A 174 19.30 -3.37 -10.26
C GLY A 174 18.61 -2.38 -9.35
N ARG A 175 17.60 -1.74 -9.93
CA ARG A 175 16.66 -0.85 -9.23
C ARG A 175 15.32 -1.52 -9.12
N SER A 176 14.64 -1.29 -8.00
CA SER A 176 13.26 -1.76 -7.75
C SER A 176 12.30 -0.58 -7.75
N PHE A 177 11.17 -0.73 -8.41
CA PHE A 177 10.09 0.28 -8.47
C PHE A 177 9.51 0.60 -7.09
N GLY A 178 9.40 -0.39 -6.21
CA GLY A 178 8.83 -0.21 -4.88
C GLY A 178 9.55 0.80 -3.99
N GLY A 179 10.84 1.07 -4.22
CA GLY A 179 11.60 2.08 -3.46
C GLY A 179 11.04 3.49 -3.63
N PRO A 180 11.20 4.10 -4.82
CA PRO A 180 10.71 5.46 -5.08
C PRO A 180 9.17 5.58 -4.95
N MET A 181 8.41 4.53 -5.27
CA MET A 181 6.96 4.51 -5.12
C MET A 181 6.54 4.72 -3.65
N ILE A 182 7.06 3.91 -2.73
CA ILE A 182 6.70 4.01 -1.30
C ILE A 182 7.26 5.28 -0.66
N ILE A 183 8.46 5.72 -1.05
CA ILE A 183 8.99 7.01 -0.57
C ILE A 183 8.03 8.14 -0.93
N LEU A 184 7.55 8.19 -2.17
CA LEU A 184 6.61 9.22 -2.63
C LEU A 184 5.34 9.28 -1.75
N ASN A 185 4.77 8.14 -1.40
CA ASN A 185 3.61 8.06 -0.52
C ASN A 185 3.91 8.56 0.91
N VAL A 186 4.99 8.06 1.54
CA VAL A 186 5.37 8.49 2.90
C VAL A 186 5.68 9.98 2.93
N THR A 187 6.35 10.50 1.89
CA THR A 187 6.66 11.92 1.74
C THR A 187 5.37 12.76 1.67
N GLY A 188 4.33 12.28 0.99
CA GLY A 188 3.04 12.95 0.94
C GLY A 188 2.39 13.15 2.32
N VAL A 189 2.51 12.16 3.22
CA VAL A 189 2.02 12.29 4.59
C VAL A 189 2.85 13.29 5.39
N LEU A 190 4.19 13.23 5.28
CA LEU A 190 5.09 14.16 5.97
C LEU A 190 4.89 15.61 5.51
N LEU A 191 4.68 15.84 4.23
CA LEU A 191 4.36 17.18 3.69
C LEU A 191 3.10 17.78 4.34
N ARG A 192 2.14 16.96 4.73
CA ARG A 192 0.91 17.42 5.38
C ARG A 192 1.12 17.79 6.86
N VAL A 193 2.00 17.09 7.56
CA VAL A 193 2.11 17.19 9.02
C VAL A 193 3.38 17.88 9.52
N ASP A 194 4.41 18.02 8.69
CA ASP A 194 5.73 18.57 9.05
C ASP A 194 6.17 19.73 8.13
N PRO A 195 5.62 20.93 8.32
CA PRO A 195 5.96 22.08 7.50
C PRO A 195 7.41 22.57 7.67
N GLU A 196 8.11 22.22 8.75
CA GLU A 196 9.49 22.66 8.99
C GLU A 196 10.48 22.08 7.98
N ARG A 197 10.20 20.89 7.44
CA ARG A 197 11.05 20.20 6.46
C ARG A 197 10.44 20.17 5.05
N LYS A 198 9.49 21.05 4.75
CA LYS A 198 8.73 21.07 3.51
C LYS A 198 9.61 21.02 2.26
N ASP A 199 10.61 21.88 2.16
CA ASP A 199 11.47 21.98 0.97
C ASP A 199 12.23 20.66 0.72
N LEU A 200 12.71 19.99 1.78
CA LEU A 200 13.34 18.69 1.68
C LEU A 200 12.37 17.62 1.14
N TYR A 201 11.15 17.63 1.63
CA TYR A 201 10.14 16.65 1.21
C TYR A 201 9.68 16.90 -0.23
N GLU A 202 9.51 18.15 -0.65
CA GLU A 202 9.20 18.50 -2.04
C GLU A 202 10.30 18.06 -3.01
N ASP A 203 11.57 18.31 -2.66
CA ASP A 203 12.72 17.87 -3.45
C ASP A 203 12.79 16.35 -3.57
N ARG A 204 12.67 15.62 -2.45
CA ARG A 204 12.66 14.15 -2.46
C ARG A 204 11.47 13.55 -3.22
N ALA A 205 10.29 14.15 -3.11
CA ALA A 205 9.12 13.73 -3.88
C ALA A 205 9.36 13.87 -5.39
N GLN A 206 9.91 15.01 -5.83
CA GLN A 206 10.24 15.23 -7.23
C GLN A 206 11.31 14.25 -7.72
N GLN A 207 12.35 13.97 -6.92
CA GLN A 207 13.35 12.97 -7.25
C GLN A 207 12.73 11.57 -7.45
N CYS A 208 11.77 11.17 -6.61
CA CYS A 208 11.06 9.91 -6.77
C CYS A 208 10.24 9.87 -8.07
N VAL A 209 9.54 10.95 -8.41
CA VAL A 209 8.81 11.07 -9.68
C VAL A 209 9.77 10.91 -10.86
N ASP A 210 10.89 11.62 -10.84
CA ASP A 210 11.90 11.55 -11.90
C ASP A 210 12.50 10.14 -12.03
N GLU A 211 12.79 9.46 -10.93
CA GLU A 211 13.29 8.07 -10.92
C GLU A 211 12.27 7.10 -11.50
N ILE A 212 10.99 7.22 -11.14
CA ILE A 212 9.92 6.38 -11.66
C ILE A 212 9.87 6.47 -13.18
N PHE A 213 9.81 7.68 -13.73
CA PHE A 213 9.72 7.86 -15.19
C PHE A 213 11.01 7.54 -15.92
N LYS A 214 12.16 7.87 -15.35
CA LYS A 214 13.46 7.60 -15.96
C LYS A 214 13.80 6.12 -16.03
N TYR A 215 13.49 5.37 -14.98
CA TYR A 215 14.00 4.01 -14.85
C TYR A 215 12.94 2.93 -15.05
N HIS A 216 11.70 3.14 -14.62
CA HIS A 216 10.71 2.06 -14.53
C HIS A 216 9.61 2.13 -15.57
N VAL A 217 9.12 3.32 -15.91
CA VAL A 217 8.07 3.50 -16.93
C VAL A 217 8.64 3.21 -18.32
N LYS A 218 8.01 2.28 -19.06
CA LYS A 218 8.44 1.81 -20.37
C LYS A 218 7.32 1.97 -21.40
N PRO A 219 7.19 3.14 -22.05
CA PRO A 219 6.11 3.40 -23.01
C PRO A 219 6.10 2.42 -24.19
N GLU A 220 7.28 1.97 -24.63
CA GLU A 220 7.43 1.02 -25.71
C GLU A 220 6.92 -0.40 -25.37
N LEU A 221 6.87 -0.74 -24.07
CA LEU A 221 6.33 -1.99 -23.54
C LEU A 221 4.95 -1.81 -22.93
N LYS A 222 4.46 -0.57 -22.82
CA LYS A 222 3.19 -0.18 -22.18
C LYS A 222 3.05 -0.74 -20.77
N CYS A 223 4.09 -0.55 -19.94
CA CYS A 223 4.09 -1.02 -18.55
C CYS A 223 5.06 -0.23 -17.67
N VAL A 224 4.99 -0.48 -16.37
CA VAL A 224 6.03 -0.14 -15.40
C VAL A 224 6.74 -1.44 -15.00
N LEU A 225 8.06 -1.50 -15.11
CA LEU A 225 8.81 -2.69 -14.74
C LEU A 225 9.20 -2.65 -13.26
N GLU A 226 8.92 -3.75 -12.56
CA GLU A 226 9.29 -3.92 -11.15
C GLU A 226 10.80 -3.82 -10.92
N ASN A 227 11.59 -4.40 -11.83
CA ASN A 227 13.04 -4.47 -11.72
C ASN A 227 13.71 -4.14 -13.06
N VAL A 228 14.70 -3.26 -13.00
CA VAL A 228 15.50 -2.84 -14.16
C VAL A 228 16.98 -2.83 -13.81
N ASP A 229 17.86 -2.73 -14.81
CA ASP A 229 19.28 -2.49 -14.57
C ASP A 229 19.54 -1.14 -13.89
N PRO A 230 20.72 -0.89 -13.31
CA PRO A 230 21.03 0.37 -12.63
C PRO A 230 20.83 1.63 -13.49
N ASP A 231 20.98 1.51 -14.82
CA ASP A 231 20.76 2.59 -15.79
C ASP A 231 19.32 2.66 -16.30
N GLY A 232 18.44 1.74 -15.87
CA GLY A 232 17.04 1.64 -16.28
C GLY A 232 16.81 0.73 -17.49
N THR A 233 17.83 0.07 -18.03
CA THR A 233 17.68 -0.88 -19.15
C THR A 233 16.81 -2.07 -18.74
N PRO A 234 15.76 -2.42 -19.54
CA PRO A 234 14.94 -3.60 -19.26
C PRO A 234 15.72 -4.91 -19.47
N ARG A 235 15.63 -5.83 -18.53
CA ARG A 235 16.24 -7.17 -18.60
C ARG A 235 15.31 -8.21 -19.20
N LEU A 236 14.96 -8.08 -20.49
CA LEU A 236 13.93 -8.88 -21.13
C LEU A 236 14.29 -10.35 -21.39
N TYR A 237 15.53 -10.77 -21.09
CA TYR A 237 16.00 -12.14 -21.27
C TYR A 237 15.63 -13.10 -20.14
N HIS A 238 15.08 -12.61 -19.01
CA HIS A 238 14.64 -13.46 -17.91
C HIS A 238 13.32 -12.93 -17.26
N THR A 239 12.65 -13.79 -16.50
CA THR A 239 11.30 -13.54 -15.95
C THR A 239 11.24 -12.35 -15.03
N GLU A 240 12.15 -12.21 -14.05
CA GLU A 240 12.16 -11.08 -13.10
C GLU A 240 12.21 -9.73 -13.82
N GLY A 241 13.01 -9.61 -14.88
CA GLY A 241 13.15 -8.37 -15.65
C GLY A 241 11.99 -8.07 -16.59
N ARG A 242 11.06 -9.03 -16.79
CA ARG A 242 9.81 -8.86 -17.55
C ARG A 242 8.58 -8.79 -16.66
N THR A 243 8.74 -8.98 -15.35
CA THR A 243 7.62 -8.97 -14.40
C THR A 243 6.99 -7.60 -14.33
N VAL A 244 5.70 -7.57 -14.55
CA VAL A 244 4.81 -6.45 -14.31
C VAL A 244 3.89 -6.81 -13.14
N ASN A 245 3.74 -5.91 -12.19
CA ASN A 245 2.76 -6.03 -11.12
C ASN A 245 1.66 -4.98 -11.36
N PRO A 246 0.55 -5.33 -12.03
CA PRO A 246 -0.48 -4.37 -12.36
C PRO A 246 -1.03 -3.61 -11.14
N GLY A 247 -1.04 -4.27 -9.97
CA GLY A 247 -1.44 -3.63 -8.72
C GLY A 247 -0.47 -2.53 -8.28
N HIS A 248 0.85 -2.75 -8.36
CA HIS A 248 1.85 -1.71 -8.06
C HIS A 248 1.83 -0.58 -9.08
N ASP A 249 1.60 -0.88 -10.37
CA ASP A 249 1.49 0.14 -11.40
C ASP A 249 0.32 1.08 -11.07
N ILE A 250 -0.82 0.53 -10.66
CA ILE A 250 -2.01 1.29 -10.27
C ILE A 250 -1.79 2.04 -8.95
N GLU A 251 -1.15 1.41 -7.95
CA GLU A 251 -0.80 2.08 -6.69
C GLU A 251 0.16 3.25 -6.94
N GLY A 252 1.18 3.04 -7.75
CA GLY A 252 2.09 4.10 -8.17
C GLY A 252 1.38 5.22 -8.94
N ALA A 253 0.42 4.87 -9.78
CA ALA A 253 -0.35 5.87 -10.53
C ALA A 253 -1.12 6.81 -9.59
N TRP A 254 -1.81 6.32 -8.57
CA TRP A 254 -2.50 7.25 -7.68
C TRP A 254 -1.56 7.99 -6.71
N PHE A 255 -0.39 7.46 -6.34
CA PHE A 255 0.63 8.25 -5.65
C PHE A 255 1.10 9.45 -6.50
N LEU A 256 1.26 9.23 -7.81
CA LEU A 256 1.57 10.30 -8.76
C LEU A 256 0.41 11.31 -8.87
N LEU A 257 -0.86 10.87 -8.84
CA LEU A 257 -2.03 11.75 -8.83
C LEU A 257 -2.09 12.62 -7.57
N GLU A 258 -1.79 12.08 -6.40
CA GLU A 258 -1.67 12.88 -5.17
C GLU A 258 -0.58 13.94 -5.28
N HIS A 259 0.58 13.57 -5.83
CA HIS A 259 1.66 14.54 -6.07
C HIS A 259 1.24 15.59 -7.09
N ALA A 260 0.63 15.20 -8.20
CA ALA A 260 0.10 16.11 -9.22
C ALA A 260 -0.94 17.09 -8.65
N GLY A 261 -1.82 16.63 -7.78
CA GLY A 261 -2.79 17.46 -7.07
C GLY A 261 -2.14 18.54 -6.19
N ARG A 262 -1.04 18.19 -5.50
CA ARG A 262 -0.27 19.16 -4.68
C ARG A 262 0.48 20.18 -5.51
N THR A 263 1.01 19.79 -6.66
CA THR A 263 1.86 20.65 -7.52
C THR A 263 1.08 21.36 -8.61
N GLY A 264 -0.16 20.96 -8.90
CA GLY A 264 -0.96 21.45 -10.01
C GLY A 264 -0.49 20.92 -11.39
N ASP A 265 0.27 19.82 -11.43
CA ASP A 265 0.86 19.26 -12.65
C ASP A 265 -0.15 18.40 -13.43
N LYS A 266 -0.78 19.01 -14.43
CA LYS A 266 -1.74 18.33 -15.31
C LYS A 266 -1.09 17.32 -16.27
N GLU A 267 0.18 17.50 -16.62
CA GLU A 267 0.89 16.53 -17.46
C GLU A 267 1.14 15.24 -16.67
N LEU A 268 1.46 15.35 -15.39
CA LEU A 268 1.62 14.22 -14.52
C LEU A 268 0.30 13.44 -14.32
N VAL A 269 -0.85 14.15 -14.25
CA VAL A 269 -2.17 13.49 -14.26
C VAL A 269 -2.35 12.63 -15.51
N ALA A 270 -2.02 13.15 -16.70
CA ALA A 270 -2.14 12.40 -17.95
C ALA A 270 -1.19 11.17 -17.99
N LYS A 271 0.03 11.31 -17.47
CA LYS A 271 0.99 10.21 -17.36
C LYS A 271 0.53 9.13 -16.37
N ALA A 272 -0.03 9.51 -15.24
CA ALA A 272 -0.60 8.58 -14.26
C ALA A 272 -1.82 7.82 -14.84
N ALA A 273 -2.67 8.52 -15.57
CA ALA A 273 -3.79 7.93 -16.31
C ALA A 273 -3.31 6.88 -17.33
N GLN A 274 -2.24 7.16 -18.05
CA GLN A 274 -1.66 6.21 -19.00
C GLN A 274 -1.10 4.96 -18.32
N ILE A 275 -0.44 5.11 -17.17
CA ILE A 275 0.04 3.96 -16.37
C ILE A 275 -1.14 3.10 -15.91
N PHE A 276 -2.20 3.71 -15.41
CA PHE A 276 -3.43 3.01 -15.02
C PHE A 276 -4.03 2.23 -16.19
N ASP A 277 -4.19 2.86 -17.35
CA ASP A 277 -4.75 2.22 -18.55
C ASP A 277 -3.91 1.00 -18.97
N TRP A 278 -2.59 1.11 -19.00
CA TRP A 278 -1.69 -0.02 -19.32
C TRP A 278 -1.81 -1.15 -18.30
N ALA A 279 -1.87 -0.83 -17.03
CA ALA A 279 -1.97 -1.83 -15.95
C ALA A 279 -3.30 -2.61 -16.03
N ILE A 280 -4.39 -1.92 -16.31
CA ILE A 280 -5.71 -2.54 -16.52
C ILE A 280 -5.71 -3.42 -17.78
N ASP A 281 -5.17 -2.92 -18.90
CA ASP A 281 -5.11 -3.67 -20.16
C ASP A 281 -4.28 -4.97 -20.02
N ALA A 282 -3.17 -4.90 -19.29
CA ALA A 282 -2.29 -6.04 -19.07
C ALA A 282 -2.81 -7.02 -18.00
N GLY A 283 -3.52 -6.52 -17.00
CA GLY A 283 -3.81 -7.27 -15.77
C GLY A 283 -5.23 -7.74 -15.60
N TRP A 284 -6.25 -7.10 -16.22
CA TRP A 284 -7.64 -7.51 -16.01
C TRP A 284 -7.97 -8.83 -16.72
N ASP A 285 -8.38 -9.84 -15.94
CA ASP A 285 -8.75 -11.14 -16.46
C ASP A 285 -10.08 -11.06 -17.23
N GLN A 286 -10.02 -11.31 -18.55
CA GLN A 286 -11.18 -11.21 -19.43
C GLN A 286 -12.14 -12.40 -19.28
N GLU A 287 -11.68 -13.50 -18.69
CA GLU A 287 -12.49 -14.73 -18.52
C GLU A 287 -13.27 -14.72 -17.19
N TYR A 288 -12.58 -14.40 -16.08
CA TYR A 288 -13.17 -14.47 -14.74
C TYR A 288 -13.32 -13.11 -14.05
N GLY A 289 -12.90 -12.04 -14.69
CA GLY A 289 -12.83 -10.72 -14.04
C GLY A 289 -11.73 -10.61 -12.98
N GLY A 290 -11.62 -9.45 -12.40
CA GLY A 290 -10.58 -9.13 -11.41
C GLY A 290 -9.18 -8.98 -12.00
N LEU A 291 -8.27 -8.39 -11.21
CA LEU A 291 -6.91 -8.11 -11.62
C LEU A 291 -5.99 -9.28 -11.28
N LEU A 292 -5.21 -9.77 -12.24
CA LEU A 292 -4.14 -10.76 -12.03
C LEU A 292 -3.02 -10.16 -11.18
N TYR A 293 -2.38 -10.99 -10.37
CA TYR A 293 -1.32 -10.52 -9.47
C TYR A 293 -0.05 -10.12 -10.22
N PHE A 294 0.43 -10.98 -11.12
CA PHE A 294 1.59 -10.68 -11.96
C PHE A 294 1.31 -11.01 -13.42
N THR A 295 1.89 -10.20 -14.30
CA THR A 295 1.93 -10.47 -15.75
C THR A 295 3.37 -10.35 -16.26
N ASP A 296 3.58 -10.70 -17.53
CA ASP A 296 4.86 -10.58 -18.20
C ASP A 296 4.73 -9.58 -19.36
N CYS A 297 5.58 -8.58 -19.43
CA CYS A 297 5.48 -7.52 -20.43
C CYS A 297 5.61 -7.99 -21.89
N LEU A 298 6.07 -9.23 -22.13
CA LEU A 298 6.12 -9.87 -23.45
C LEU A 298 5.09 -11.00 -23.60
N GLY A 299 4.15 -11.16 -22.64
CA GLY A 299 3.15 -12.22 -22.67
C GLY A 299 3.69 -13.64 -22.47
N LYS A 300 4.90 -13.77 -21.90
CA LYS A 300 5.49 -15.06 -21.54
C LYS A 300 4.96 -15.53 -20.18
N PRO A 301 5.08 -16.84 -19.84
CA PRO A 301 4.70 -17.33 -18.53
C PRO A 301 5.48 -16.63 -17.40
N PRO A 302 4.79 -16.05 -16.41
CA PRO A 302 5.41 -15.59 -15.17
C PRO A 302 5.95 -16.78 -14.37
N GLU A 303 7.00 -16.54 -13.56
CA GLU A 303 7.60 -17.59 -12.71
C GLU A 303 6.83 -17.80 -11.39
N ALA A 304 6.19 -16.74 -10.87
CA ALA A 304 5.46 -16.82 -9.63
C ALA A 304 4.22 -17.72 -9.77
N TYR A 305 4.08 -18.72 -8.88
CA TYR A 305 2.91 -19.63 -8.91
C TYR A 305 1.58 -18.91 -8.69
N GLU A 306 1.61 -17.84 -7.89
CA GLU A 306 0.46 -17.02 -7.57
C GLU A 306 0.13 -15.96 -8.64
N HIS A 307 0.77 -15.96 -9.79
CA HIS A 307 0.66 -14.91 -10.80
C HIS A 307 -0.78 -14.69 -11.29
N ASP A 308 -1.59 -15.72 -11.38
CA ASP A 308 -2.98 -15.64 -11.84
C ASP A 308 -4.02 -15.53 -10.70
N MET A 309 -3.56 -15.46 -9.45
CA MET A 309 -4.45 -15.23 -8.31
C MET A 309 -5.01 -13.80 -8.33
N LYS A 310 -6.15 -13.64 -7.65
CA LYS A 310 -6.74 -12.33 -7.38
C LYS A 310 -6.52 -11.99 -5.91
N LEU A 311 -5.71 -10.97 -5.64
CA LEU A 311 -5.44 -10.50 -4.29
C LEU A 311 -6.33 -9.29 -3.97
N TRP A 312 -6.62 -9.07 -2.69
CA TRP A 312 -7.45 -7.97 -2.22
C TRP A 312 -6.87 -6.60 -2.61
N TRP A 313 -5.58 -6.40 -2.34
CA TRP A 313 -4.96 -5.09 -2.41
C TRP A 313 -4.92 -4.48 -3.82
N PRO A 314 -4.65 -5.20 -4.94
CA PRO A 314 -4.69 -4.60 -6.26
C PRO A 314 -6.08 -4.03 -6.61
N HIS A 315 -7.14 -4.70 -6.17
CA HIS A 315 -8.51 -4.23 -6.39
C HIS A 315 -8.83 -2.99 -5.54
N ASN A 316 -8.28 -2.92 -4.32
CA ASN A 316 -8.35 -1.69 -3.51
C ASN A 316 -7.66 -0.51 -4.22
N GLU A 317 -6.51 -0.75 -4.83
CA GLU A 317 -5.79 0.30 -5.55
C GLU A 317 -6.54 0.78 -6.80
N ILE A 318 -7.26 -0.12 -7.51
CA ILE A 318 -8.14 0.30 -8.62
C ILE A 318 -9.24 1.23 -8.12
N LEU A 319 -9.90 0.91 -7.00
CA LEU A 319 -10.96 1.77 -6.44
C LEU A 319 -10.45 3.19 -6.15
N ILE A 320 -9.25 3.32 -5.58
CA ILE A 320 -8.62 4.63 -5.32
C ILE A 320 -8.30 5.33 -6.64
N ALA A 321 -7.46 4.70 -7.47
CA ALA A 321 -6.94 5.31 -8.67
C ALA A 321 -8.03 5.72 -9.66
N SER A 322 -9.02 4.85 -9.89
CA SER A 322 -10.10 5.13 -10.83
C SER A 322 -11.02 6.25 -10.37
N SER A 323 -11.34 6.32 -9.05
CA SER A 323 -12.11 7.44 -8.51
C SER A 323 -11.36 8.77 -8.63
N MET A 324 -10.06 8.79 -8.33
CA MET A 324 -9.22 9.99 -8.48
C MET A 324 -9.09 10.42 -9.95
N LEU A 325 -8.85 9.48 -10.86
CA LEU A 325 -8.77 9.76 -12.29
C LEU A 325 -10.09 10.32 -12.83
N TYR A 326 -11.23 9.78 -12.40
CA TYR A 326 -12.53 10.37 -12.79
C TYR A 326 -12.66 11.81 -12.29
N ARG A 327 -12.36 12.08 -11.02
CA ARG A 327 -12.38 13.44 -10.46
C ARG A 327 -11.48 14.42 -11.26
N ASP A 328 -10.26 13.98 -11.58
CA ASP A 328 -9.22 14.86 -12.14
C ASP A 328 -9.36 15.04 -13.65
N THR A 329 -9.99 14.11 -14.37
CA THR A 329 -10.11 14.14 -15.84
C THR A 329 -11.55 14.33 -16.34
N GLY A 330 -12.56 13.94 -15.57
CA GLY A 330 -13.96 13.88 -16.00
C GLY A 330 -14.27 12.75 -17.00
N ASP A 331 -13.31 11.86 -17.29
CA ASP A 331 -13.51 10.75 -18.24
C ASP A 331 -14.27 9.61 -17.58
N GLU A 332 -15.51 9.37 -18.09
CA GLU A 332 -16.44 8.36 -17.54
C GLU A 332 -15.87 6.92 -17.57
N LYS A 333 -14.90 6.62 -18.43
CA LYS A 333 -14.26 5.29 -18.46
C LYS A 333 -13.64 4.90 -17.09
N TYR A 334 -13.15 5.86 -16.32
CA TYR A 334 -12.59 5.59 -14.99
C TYR A 334 -13.68 5.31 -13.97
N LEU A 335 -14.83 5.93 -14.11
CA LEU A 335 -16.00 5.61 -13.29
C LEU A 335 -16.56 4.22 -13.63
N ASP A 336 -16.53 3.82 -14.90
CA ASP A 336 -16.89 2.46 -15.32
C ASP A 336 -15.93 1.42 -14.73
N TRP A 337 -14.61 1.71 -14.66
CA TRP A 337 -13.64 0.85 -14.00
C TRP A 337 -13.84 0.79 -12.49
N PHE A 338 -14.17 1.91 -11.86
CA PHE A 338 -14.54 1.96 -10.45
C PHE A 338 -15.70 1.00 -10.17
N TRP A 339 -16.81 1.12 -10.89
CA TRP A 339 -17.99 0.31 -10.68
C TRP A 339 -17.76 -1.17 -11.00
N LYS A 340 -17.06 -1.46 -12.07
CA LYS A 340 -16.71 -2.85 -12.43
C LYS A 340 -15.88 -3.52 -11.33
N THR A 341 -14.96 -2.77 -10.73
CA THR A 341 -14.14 -3.27 -9.63
C THR A 341 -14.94 -3.36 -8.33
N GLU A 342 -15.79 -2.38 -8.04
CA GLU A 342 -16.70 -2.42 -6.89
C GLU A 342 -17.61 -3.65 -6.95
N ASP A 343 -18.23 -3.91 -8.08
CA ASP A 343 -19.10 -5.08 -8.28
C ASP A 343 -18.31 -6.39 -8.06
N TYR A 344 -17.10 -6.48 -8.60
CA TYR A 344 -16.20 -7.62 -8.35
C TYR A 344 -15.84 -7.79 -6.87
N CYS A 345 -15.52 -6.69 -6.18
CA CYS A 345 -15.19 -6.74 -4.76
C CYS A 345 -16.38 -7.16 -3.89
N ARG A 346 -17.57 -6.69 -4.21
CA ARG A 346 -18.82 -7.09 -3.53
C ARG A 346 -19.08 -8.58 -3.65
N GLU A 347 -18.88 -9.14 -4.83
CA GLU A 347 -19.19 -10.54 -5.14
C GLU A 347 -18.14 -11.51 -4.58
N HIS A 348 -16.85 -11.14 -4.65
CA HIS A 348 -15.76 -12.09 -4.44
C HIS A 348 -14.93 -11.86 -3.17
N PHE A 349 -14.70 -10.61 -2.77
CA PHE A 349 -13.85 -10.29 -1.62
C PHE A 349 -14.62 -10.02 -0.33
N ALA A 350 -15.74 -9.30 -0.40
CA ALA A 350 -16.51 -8.96 0.79
C ALA A 350 -17.12 -10.23 1.44
N ASP A 351 -17.05 -10.30 2.78
CA ASP A 351 -17.65 -11.41 3.54
C ASP A 351 -18.74 -10.87 4.48
N PRO A 352 -20.00 -10.88 4.05
CA PRO A 352 -21.09 -10.32 4.85
C PRO A 352 -21.33 -11.08 6.17
N ALA A 353 -20.80 -12.32 6.30
CA ALA A 353 -21.02 -13.13 7.49
C ALA A 353 -20.08 -12.77 8.65
N TYR A 354 -18.82 -12.39 8.34
CA TYR A 354 -17.79 -12.18 9.37
C TYR A 354 -17.11 -10.80 9.28
N GLY A 355 -17.44 -9.98 8.30
CA GLY A 355 -16.73 -8.71 8.05
C GLY A 355 -15.33 -8.92 7.45
N GLU A 356 -14.60 -7.83 7.20
CA GLU A 356 -13.32 -7.82 6.49
C GLU A 356 -13.35 -8.63 5.17
N TRP A 357 -12.48 -8.32 4.26
CA TRP A 357 -12.39 -8.98 2.96
C TRP A 357 -11.48 -10.20 3.00
N TYR A 358 -11.77 -11.22 2.18
CA TYR A 358 -10.82 -12.28 1.91
C TYR A 358 -9.52 -11.71 1.35
N GLY A 359 -8.37 -12.31 1.68
CA GLY A 359 -7.08 -11.87 1.18
C GLY A 359 -6.74 -12.41 -0.19
N TYR A 360 -7.05 -13.67 -0.40
CA TYR A 360 -6.55 -14.43 -1.54
C TYR A 360 -7.67 -15.21 -2.21
N LEU A 361 -7.87 -14.93 -3.49
CA LEU A 361 -8.79 -15.68 -4.33
C LEU A 361 -7.99 -16.44 -5.40
N ARG A 362 -8.50 -17.59 -5.79
CA ARG A 362 -8.03 -18.30 -6.98
C ARG A 362 -8.43 -17.50 -8.23
N ARG A 363 -7.90 -17.86 -9.37
CA ARG A 363 -8.22 -17.19 -10.64
C ARG A 363 -9.73 -17.11 -10.92
N ASP A 364 -10.48 -18.14 -10.56
CA ASP A 364 -11.94 -18.22 -10.72
C ASP A 364 -12.75 -17.36 -9.72
N GLY A 365 -12.10 -16.52 -8.94
CA GLY A 365 -12.72 -15.61 -7.97
C GLY A 365 -13.14 -16.27 -6.66
N LYS A 366 -12.87 -17.56 -6.45
CA LYS A 366 -13.22 -18.24 -5.20
C LYS A 366 -12.11 -18.11 -4.16
N PRO A 367 -12.44 -17.91 -2.87
CA PRO A 367 -11.44 -17.86 -1.80
C PRO A 367 -10.58 -19.13 -1.76
N THR A 368 -9.32 -18.98 -1.39
CA THR A 368 -8.44 -20.11 -1.06
C THR A 368 -8.97 -20.85 0.18
N MET A 369 -8.67 -22.15 0.29
CA MET A 369 -9.16 -22.96 1.39
C MET A 369 -8.00 -23.57 2.21
N PRO A 370 -7.99 -23.39 3.54
CA PRO A 370 -8.90 -22.53 4.33
C PRO A 370 -8.70 -21.05 4.00
N SER A 371 -9.79 -20.28 4.04
CA SER A 371 -9.73 -18.85 3.76
C SER A 371 -9.28 -18.04 4.96
N THR A 372 -8.56 -16.94 4.71
CA THR A 372 -8.03 -16.07 5.76
C THR A 372 -8.47 -14.61 5.54
N LYS A 373 -8.59 -13.88 6.64
CA LYS A 373 -8.82 -12.43 6.63
C LYS A 373 -7.53 -11.64 6.72
N GLY A 374 -6.49 -12.25 7.27
CA GLY A 374 -5.20 -11.65 7.41
C GLY A 374 -4.05 -12.64 7.34
N SER A 375 -2.84 -12.14 7.22
CA SER A 375 -1.60 -12.93 7.11
C SER A 375 -0.40 -12.07 7.50
N THR A 376 0.82 -12.61 7.36
CA THR A 376 2.07 -11.82 7.48
C THR A 376 2.08 -10.59 6.56
N PHE A 377 1.32 -10.62 5.45
CA PHE A 377 1.29 -9.57 4.42
C PHE A 377 -0.05 -8.85 4.31
N LYS A 378 -1.11 -9.34 4.92
CA LYS A 378 -2.43 -8.71 4.96
C LYS A 378 -2.80 -8.34 6.38
N GLY A 379 -3.09 -7.07 6.61
CA GLY A 379 -3.60 -6.49 7.84
C GLY A 379 -4.57 -5.35 7.52
N PRO A 380 -5.00 -4.57 8.51
CA PRO A 380 -5.91 -3.44 8.32
C PRO A 380 -5.18 -2.28 7.63
N PHE A 381 -5.10 -2.31 6.30
CA PHE A 381 -4.45 -1.25 5.54
C PHE A 381 -5.12 -0.99 4.19
N HIS A 382 -4.89 -1.81 3.17
CA HIS A 382 -5.41 -1.55 1.82
C HIS A 382 -6.94 -1.47 1.79
N VAL A 383 -7.64 -2.40 2.45
CA VAL A 383 -9.11 -2.38 2.49
C VAL A 383 -9.62 -1.09 3.12
N PRO A 384 -9.35 -0.77 4.39
CA PRO A 384 -9.87 0.46 4.97
C PRO A 384 -9.32 1.71 4.29
N ARG A 385 -8.06 1.73 3.81
CA ARG A 385 -7.50 2.87 3.07
C ARG A 385 -8.32 3.18 1.82
N SER A 386 -8.61 2.17 1.02
CA SER A 386 -9.37 2.37 -0.21
C SER A 386 -10.81 2.81 0.06
N LEU A 387 -11.46 2.23 1.06
CA LEU A 387 -12.83 2.59 1.44
C LEU A 387 -12.91 4.05 1.93
N ILE A 388 -11.90 4.53 2.66
CA ILE A 388 -11.79 5.93 3.09
C ILE A 388 -11.57 6.83 1.86
N MET A 389 -10.49 6.60 1.11
CA MET A 389 -10.04 7.51 0.05
C MET A 389 -11.04 7.57 -1.10
N ALA A 390 -11.50 6.44 -1.61
CA ALA A 390 -12.52 6.41 -2.65
C ALA A 390 -13.83 7.06 -2.16
N GLY A 391 -14.25 6.79 -0.90
CA GLY A 391 -15.43 7.42 -0.30
C GLY A 391 -15.33 8.95 -0.20
N GLN A 392 -14.13 9.49 0.10
CA GLN A 392 -13.86 10.93 0.10
C GLN A 392 -13.94 11.50 -1.32
N VAL A 393 -13.26 10.88 -2.29
CA VAL A 393 -13.25 11.33 -3.69
C VAL A 393 -14.65 11.32 -4.28
N LEU A 394 -15.46 10.24 -4.07
CA LEU A 394 -16.85 10.23 -4.51
C LEU A 394 -17.69 11.33 -3.82
N GLY A 395 -17.37 11.67 -2.56
CA GLY A 395 -18.00 12.80 -1.86
C GLY A 395 -17.67 14.14 -2.49
N GLU A 396 -16.42 14.35 -2.91
CA GLU A 396 -15.98 15.55 -3.64
C GLU A 396 -16.69 15.67 -4.99
N VAL A 397 -16.76 14.58 -5.75
CA VAL A 397 -17.46 14.52 -7.05
C VAL A 397 -18.94 14.86 -6.89
N LEU A 398 -19.63 14.29 -5.90
CA LEU A 398 -21.05 14.57 -5.63
C LEU A 398 -21.30 16.00 -5.16
N ALA A 399 -20.32 16.63 -4.52
CA ALA A 399 -20.44 18.02 -4.05
C ALA A 399 -20.13 19.06 -5.12
N ALA A 400 -19.39 18.69 -6.17
CA ALA A 400 -19.03 19.58 -7.28
C ALA A 400 -20.16 19.75 -8.32
N GLU A 401 -21.21 18.94 -8.24
CA GLU A 401 -22.44 19.01 -9.04
C GLU A 401 -23.56 19.79 -8.33
#